data_36e5ecf8e6ed24dccbf48d9251641920
#
_entry.id   36e5ecf8e6ed24dccbf48d9251641920
#
_cell.length_a   1.000
_cell.length_b   1.000
_cell.length_c   1.000
_cell.angle_alpha   90.00
_cell.angle_beta   90.00
_cell.angle_gamma   90.00
#
_symmetry.space_group_name_H-M   'P 1'
#
loop_
_entity.id
_entity.type
_entity.pdbx_description
1 polymer ?
#
loop_
_entity_poly.entity_id
_entity_poly.type
_entity_poly.pdbx_seq_one_letter_code
_entity_poly.pdbx_strand_id
1 'polypeptide(L)'
;MFLYGRFEKLILINKIFNKKQSNPYFYKKYKMFRLKLLTDPRWANIAEDNLEEILTDHAWCEQKAATNAIGLITMVPEHTEMVTELLAIAQEELGHFNQVHEIIKKRGGVLGRTRKDDYVNDLIKFLVKGGHRDEQIIDKMLFAAMIEARSCERFKVLTENIKDEELKQFYHDLMVSEANHYTTFIGFARELGDPEKVNKRWEEWLEYEANIMKSYGNKETIHG
;
A
#
# COMPACT_ATOMS: atom_id res chain seq x y z
N MET A 1 -14.17 -1.25 24.80
CA MET A 1 -14.69 -2.49 24.15
C MET A 1 -14.22 -2.63 22.69
N PHE A 2 -13.75 -1.56 22.04
CA PHE A 2 -13.31 -1.53 20.62
C PHE A 2 -11.90 -2.09 20.34
N LEU A 3 -11.00 -2.09 21.31
CA LEU A 3 -9.64 -2.65 21.15
C LEU A 3 -9.61 -4.19 21.02
N TYR A 4 -10.62 -4.89 21.54
CA TYR A 4 -10.68 -6.35 21.53
C TYR A 4 -10.94 -6.94 20.14
N GLY A 5 -11.78 -6.31 19.32
CA GLY A 5 -12.10 -6.78 17.96
C GLY A 5 -10.93 -6.63 16.97
N ARG A 6 -10.05 -5.64 17.18
CA ARG A 6 -8.84 -5.42 16.36
C ARG A 6 -7.79 -6.50 16.65
N PHE A 7 -7.63 -6.88 17.93
CA PHE A 7 -6.72 -7.95 18.35
C PHE A 7 -7.13 -9.32 17.79
N GLU A 8 -8.43 -9.63 17.77
CA GLU A 8 -8.92 -10.89 17.21
C GLU A 8 -8.78 -10.95 15.68
N LYS A 9 -9.02 -9.84 14.95
CA LYS A 9 -8.74 -9.75 13.49
C LYS A 9 -7.26 -9.91 13.20
N LEU A 10 -6.37 -9.25 13.95
CA LEU A 10 -4.91 -9.43 13.82
C LEU A 10 -4.48 -10.87 14.12
N ILE A 11 -5.03 -11.48 15.18
CA ILE A 11 -4.76 -12.88 15.52
C ILE A 11 -5.29 -13.83 14.45
N LEU A 12 -6.44 -13.52 13.84
CA LEU A 12 -7.02 -14.34 12.78
C LEU A 12 -6.21 -14.22 11.48
N ILE A 13 -5.79 -13.01 11.12
CA ILE A 13 -4.91 -12.76 9.95
C ILE A 13 -3.53 -13.40 10.18
N ASN A 14 -2.92 -13.21 11.35
CA ASN A 14 -1.66 -13.86 11.70
C ASN A 14 -1.79 -15.40 11.79
N LYS A 15 -2.90 -15.93 12.30
CA LYS A 15 -3.17 -17.38 12.28
C LYS A 15 -3.40 -17.90 10.87
N ILE A 16 -4.05 -17.13 9.99
CA ILE A 16 -4.24 -17.48 8.58
C ILE A 16 -2.90 -17.41 7.84
N PHE A 17 -2.08 -16.39 8.08
CA PHE A 17 -0.75 -16.27 7.49
C PHE A 17 0.21 -17.33 8.03
N ASN A 18 0.37 -17.48 9.35
CA ASN A 18 1.32 -18.42 9.96
C ASN A 18 0.93 -19.90 9.80
N LYS A 19 -0.35 -20.26 9.76
CA LYS A 19 -0.80 -21.64 9.56
C LYS A 19 -0.71 -22.09 8.09
N LYS A 20 -0.44 -21.19 7.16
CA LYS A 20 -0.42 -21.43 5.70
C LYS A 20 0.95 -21.23 5.04
N GLN A 21 1.98 -20.78 5.78
CA GLN A 21 3.36 -20.69 5.29
C GLN A 21 3.97 -22.06 4.88
N SER A 22 3.32 -23.17 5.23
CA SER A 22 3.76 -24.52 4.86
C SER A 22 3.16 -25.09 3.57
N ASN A 23 2.28 -24.35 2.86
CA ASN A 23 1.66 -24.86 1.65
C ASN A 23 1.94 -23.96 0.43
N PRO A 24 2.89 -24.33 -0.45
CA PRO A 24 3.21 -23.60 -1.67
C PRO A 24 2.04 -23.49 -2.65
N TYR A 25 1.03 -24.37 -2.54
CA TYR A 25 -0.19 -24.28 -3.34
C TYR A 25 -1.13 -23.13 -2.92
N PHE A 26 -1.02 -22.63 -1.70
CA PHE A 26 -1.86 -21.53 -1.22
C PHE A 26 -1.43 -20.18 -1.85
N TYR A 27 -0.13 -19.95 -2.02
CA TYR A 27 0.41 -18.76 -2.69
C TYR A 27 0.06 -18.68 -4.19
N LYS A 28 -0.14 -19.83 -4.85
CA LYS A 28 -0.48 -19.88 -6.28
C LYS A 28 -1.94 -19.54 -6.56
N LYS A 29 -2.83 -19.64 -5.55
CA LYS A 29 -4.28 -19.48 -5.72
C LYS A 29 -4.79 -18.06 -5.45
N TYR A 30 -4.06 -17.25 -4.67
CA TYR A 30 -4.38 -15.84 -4.42
C TYR A 30 -3.20 -15.00 -4.93
N LYS A 31 -3.29 -14.56 -6.21
CA LYS A 31 -2.45 -13.45 -6.68
C LYS A 31 -2.62 -12.30 -5.68
N MET A 32 -1.51 -11.80 -5.12
CA MET A 32 -1.50 -10.75 -4.10
C MET A 32 -2.38 -9.60 -4.55
N PHE A 33 -3.49 -9.36 -3.85
CA PHE A 33 -4.52 -8.37 -4.16
C PHE A 33 -5.04 -8.39 -5.60
N ARG A 34 -4.83 -9.50 -6.33
CA ARG A 34 -5.21 -9.70 -7.74
C ARG A 34 -4.45 -8.82 -8.73
N LEU A 35 -3.34 -8.21 -8.33
CA LEU A 35 -2.45 -7.48 -9.24
C LEU A 35 -2.13 -8.35 -10.46
N LYS A 36 -2.29 -7.79 -11.65
CA LYS A 36 -2.16 -8.52 -12.93
C LYS A 36 -0.70 -8.67 -13.35
N LEU A 37 0.15 -7.69 -12.99
CA LEU A 37 1.58 -7.70 -13.25
C LEU A 37 2.33 -7.58 -11.92
N LEU A 38 3.08 -8.63 -11.56
CA LEU A 38 3.91 -8.65 -10.37
C LEU A 38 5.30 -8.10 -10.67
N THR A 39 5.97 -7.59 -9.66
CA THR A 39 7.36 -7.13 -9.74
C THR A 39 8.29 -8.30 -10.03
N ASP A 40 9.25 -8.10 -10.92
CA ASP A 40 10.36 -9.05 -11.11
C ASP A 40 11.19 -9.12 -9.81
N PRO A 41 11.39 -10.30 -9.21
CA PRO A 41 12.17 -10.43 -7.96
C PRO A 41 13.59 -9.85 -8.04
N ARG A 42 14.16 -9.75 -9.25
CA ARG A 42 15.49 -9.13 -9.48
C ARG A 42 15.51 -7.63 -9.15
N TRP A 43 14.34 -6.99 -9.06
CA TRP A 43 14.24 -5.61 -8.58
C TRP A 43 14.79 -5.45 -7.15
N ALA A 44 14.73 -6.47 -6.30
CA ALA A 44 15.34 -6.43 -4.97
C ALA A 44 16.86 -6.17 -5.02
N ASN A 45 17.56 -6.64 -6.06
CA ASN A 45 18.98 -6.33 -6.23
C ASN A 45 19.19 -4.84 -6.53
N ILE A 46 18.33 -4.24 -7.35
CA ILE A 46 18.36 -2.79 -7.64
C ILE A 46 18.14 -2.01 -6.33
N ALA A 47 17.18 -2.46 -5.51
CA ALA A 47 16.89 -1.86 -4.21
C ALA A 47 18.09 -1.98 -3.23
N GLU A 48 18.74 -3.14 -3.16
CA GLU A 48 19.94 -3.32 -2.33
C GLU A 48 21.12 -2.45 -2.78
N ASP A 49 21.35 -2.36 -4.10
CA ASP A 49 22.45 -1.59 -4.67
C ASP A 49 22.22 -0.05 -4.52
N ASN A 50 20.97 0.38 -4.32
CA ASN A 50 20.57 1.77 -4.21
C ASN A 50 19.76 2.05 -2.91
N LEU A 51 20.18 1.46 -1.81
CA LEU A 51 19.41 1.43 -0.57
C LEU A 51 19.08 2.82 -0.01
N GLU A 52 19.98 3.78 -0.09
CA GLU A 52 19.77 5.16 0.38
C GLU A 52 18.63 5.83 -0.41
N GLU A 53 18.60 5.60 -1.72
CA GLU A 53 17.59 6.13 -2.62
C GLU A 53 16.22 5.48 -2.38
N ILE A 54 16.18 4.15 -2.19
CA ILE A 54 14.97 3.41 -1.86
C ILE A 54 14.39 3.84 -0.52
N LEU A 55 15.21 3.98 0.52
CA LEU A 55 14.74 4.43 1.83
C LEU A 55 14.24 5.87 1.79
N THR A 56 14.92 6.74 1.03
CA THR A 56 14.46 8.12 0.83
C THR A 56 13.11 8.17 0.11
N ASP A 57 12.97 7.44 -0.99
CA ASP A 57 11.71 7.37 -1.75
C ASP A 57 10.59 6.79 -0.87
N HIS A 58 10.88 5.71 -0.15
CA HIS A 58 9.96 5.07 0.79
C HIS A 58 9.44 6.07 1.85
N ALA A 59 10.34 6.75 2.56
CA ALA A 59 9.91 7.75 3.54
C ALA A 59 8.92 8.76 2.94
N TRP A 60 9.18 9.24 1.73
CA TRP A 60 8.26 10.18 1.08
C TRP A 60 6.96 9.54 0.60
N CYS A 61 6.95 8.24 0.30
CA CYS A 61 5.72 7.50 0.01
C CYS A 61 4.81 7.45 1.25
N GLU A 62 5.34 7.12 2.42
CA GLU A 62 4.60 7.10 3.69
C GLU A 62 4.02 8.48 4.05
N GLN A 63 4.82 9.55 3.89
CA GLN A 63 4.33 10.91 4.12
C GLN A 63 3.17 11.28 3.17
N LYS A 64 3.25 10.87 1.90
CA LYS A 64 2.18 11.09 0.92
C LYS A 64 0.94 10.25 1.25
N ALA A 65 1.10 8.99 1.70
CA ALA A 65 0.01 8.13 2.14
C ALA A 65 -0.74 8.74 3.33
N ALA A 66 -0.02 9.23 4.35
CA ALA A 66 -0.60 9.98 5.47
C ALA A 66 -1.40 11.20 5.00
N THR A 67 -0.83 12.00 4.09
CA THR A 67 -1.50 13.18 3.53
C THR A 67 -2.75 12.81 2.73
N ASN A 68 -2.71 11.71 1.98
CA ASN A 68 -3.86 11.20 1.25
C ASN A 68 -5.00 10.79 2.20
N ALA A 69 -4.68 10.05 3.27
CA ALA A 69 -5.67 9.65 4.28
C ALA A 69 -6.33 10.87 4.95
N ILE A 70 -5.55 11.90 5.31
CA ILE A 70 -6.07 13.18 5.84
C ILE A 70 -6.96 13.87 4.79
N GLY A 71 -6.57 13.87 3.52
CA GLY A 71 -7.36 14.42 2.43
C GLY A 71 -8.72 13.71 2.28
N LEU A 72 -8.76 12.38 2.42
CA LEU A 72 -9.99 11.58 2.35
C LEU A 72 -10.95 11.91 3.50
N ILE A 73 -10.47 12.23 4.71
CA ILE A 73 -11.31 12.68 5.84
C ILE A 73 -12.18 13.87 5.43
N THR A 74 -11.64 14.82 4.68
CA THR A 74 -12.38 16.01 4.25
C THR A 74 -13.53 15.70 3.29
N MET A 75 -13.52 14.51 2.71
CA MET A 75 -14.51 14.07 1.74
C MET A 75 -15.66 13.26 2.36
N VAL A 76 -15.45 12.73 3.57
CA VAL A 76 -16.41 11.84 4.26
C VAL A 76 -16.70 12.29 5.71
N PRO A 77 -16.84 13.60 6.00
CA PRO A 77 -16.98 14.08 7.39
C PRO A 77 -18.26 13.57 8.08
N GLU A 78 -19.26 13.16 7.30
CA GLU A 78 -20.51 12.58 7.78
C GLU A 78 -20.38 11.11 8.22
N HIS A 79 -19.33 10.41 7.80
CA HIS A 79 -19.07 8.99 8.11
C HIS A 79 -18.08 8.85 9.28
N THR A 80 -18.56 9.02 10.50
CA THR A 80 -17.72 9.10 11.72
C THR A 80 -16.75 7.90 11.87
N GLU A 81 -17.20 6.69 11.55
CA GLU A 81 -16.34 5.49 11.65
C GLU A 81 -15.22 5.53 10.60
N MET A 82 -15.53 5.93 9.36
CA MET A 82 -14.50 6.11 8.32
C MET A 82 -13.49 7.18 8.70
N VAL A 83 -13.95 8.31 9.25
CA VAL A 83 -13.08 9.39 9.74
C VAL A 83 -12.13 8.85 10.83
N THR A 84 -12.65 8.05 11.76
CA THR A 84 -11.83 7.45 12.84
C THR A 84 -10.76 6.51 12.28
N GLU A 85 -11.12 5.63 11.34
CA GLU A 85 -10.17 4.70 10.72
C GLU A 85 -9.16 5.42 9.82
N LEU A 86 -9.57 6.42 9.04
CA LEU A 86 -8.67 7.22 8.19
C LEU A 86 -7.66 8.02 9.04
N LEU A 87 -8.09 8.54 10.20
CA LEU A 87 -7.19 9.19 11.14
C LEU A 87 -6.16 8.20 11.71
N ALA A 88 -6.60 6.97 12.02
CA ALA A 88 -5.70 5.93 12.50
C ALA A 88 -4.67 5.53 11.42
N ILE A 89 -5.10 5.39 10.16
CA ILE A 89 -4.19 5.14 9.02
C ILE A 89 -3.18 6.28 8.89
N ALA A 90 -3.63 7.54 8.89
CA ALA A 90 -2.72 8.68 8.76
C ALA A 90 -1.66 8.72 9.87
N GLN A 91 -2.01 8.35 11.11
CA GLN A 91 -1.07 8.26 12.22
C GLN A 91 -0.09 7.09 12.04
N GLU A 92 -0.56 5.94 11.54
CA GLU A 92 0.26 4.77 11.27
C GLU A 92 1.29 5.06 10.17
N GLU A 93 0.88 5.72 9.07
CA GLU A 93 1.76 6.13 7.97
C GLU A 93 2.85 7.14 8.42
N LEU A 94 2.49 8.10 9.28
CA LEU A 94 3.49 8.99 9.89
C LEU A 94 4.45 8.21 10.81
N GLY A 95 3.97 7.15 11.45
CA GLY A 95 4.79 6.20 12.20
C GLY A 95 5.77 5.45 11.30
N HIS A 96 5.31 4.97 10.13
CA HIS A 96 6.15 4.32 9.11
C HIS A 96 7.22 5.29 8.58
N PHE A 97 6.83 6.52 8.22
CA PHE A 97 7.79 7.57 7.86
C PHE A 97 8.89 7.73 8.91
N ASN A 98 8.51 7.83 10.19
CA ASN A 98 9.48 7.97 11.28
C ASN A 98 10.41 6.74 11.38
N GLN A 99 9.89 5.52 11.23
CA GLN A 99 10.69 4.30 11.26
C GLN A 99 11.72 4.29 10.12
N VAL A 100 11.31 4.62 8.89
CA VAL A 100 12.23 4.72 7.74
C VAL A 100 13.30 5.78 7.99
N HIS A 101 12.91 6.94 8.52
CA HIS A 101 13.84 8.03 8.85
C HIS A 101 14.87 7.60 9.91
N GLU A 102 14.46 6.86 10.94
CA GLU A 102 15.40 6.32 11.95
C GLU A 102 16.37 5.29 11.32
N ILE A 103 15.91 4.47 10.38
CA ILE A 103 16.77 3.54 9.63
C ILE A 103 17.82 4.31 8.81
N ILE A 104 17.43 5.38 8.11
CA ILE A 104 18.35 6.24 7.36
C ILE A 104 19.43 6.82 8.31
N LYS A 105 19.03 7.41 9.44
CA LYS A 105 19.94 7.97 10.44
C LYS A 105 20.89 6.92 11.02
N LYS A 106 20.39 5.75 11.38
CA LYS A 106 21.17 4.64 11.94
C LYS A 106 22.28 4.18 10.97
N ARG A 107 22.00 4.30 9.67
CA ARG A 107 22.96 3.95 8.60
C ARG A 107 23.91 5.11 8.24
N GLY A 108 23.85 6.24 8.95
CA GLY A 108 24.70 7.42 8.72
C GLY A 108 24.26 8.30 7.55
N GLY A 109 23.09 8.00 6.96
CA GLY A 109 22.50 8.78 5.87
C GLY A 109 21.71 10.00 6.36
N VAL A 110 21.23 10.78 5.40
CA VAL A 110 20.31 11.90 5.62
C VAL A 110 19.11 11.72 4.69
N LEU A 111 17.92 12.12 5.15
CA LEU A 111 16.74 12.09 4.31
C LEU A 111 16.94 13.01 3.09
N GLY A 112 16.94 12.40 1.92
CA GLY A 112 17.03 13.10 0.64
C GLY A 112 15.76 13.90 0.32
N ARG A 113 15.81 14.67 -0.77
CA ARG A 113 14.64 15.43 -1.25
C ARG A 113 13.59 14.50 -1.83
N THR A 114 12.31 14.88 -1.67
CA THR A 114 11.21 14.21 -2.35
C THR A 114 11.39 14.22 -3.86
N ARG A 115 11.03 13.11 -4.50
CA ARG A 115 11.04 12.97 -5.95
C ARG A 115 9.63 12.98 -6.51
N LYS A 116 9.54 13.22 -7.81
CA LYS A 116 8.30 13.05 -8.54
C LYS A 116 7.99 11.56 -8.64
N ASP A 117 6.82 11.19 -8.19
CA ASP A 117 6.29 9.83 -8.31
C ASP A 117 5.49 9.73 -9.63
N ASP A 118 6.16 9.25 -10.68
CA ASP A 118 5.54 9.14 -12.00
C ASP A 118 4.45 8.07 -12.03
N TYR A 119 4.62 6.97 -11.29
CA TYR A 119 3.62 5.92 -11.16
C TYR A 119 2.32 6.45 -10.54
N VAL A 120 2.41 7.14 -9.42
CA VAL A 120 1.24 7.76 -8.76
C VAL A 120 0.58 8.80 -9.67
N ASN A 121 1.38 9.62 -10.38
CA ASN A 121 0.87 10.59 -11.34
C ASN A 121 0.12 9.91 -12.51
N ASP A 122 0.57 8.75 -12.95
CA ASP A 122 -0.14 7.98 -13.99
C ASP A 122 -1.42 7.36 -13.44
N LEU A 123 -1.44 6.83 -12.22
CA LEU A 123 -2.66 6.34 -11.57
C LEU A 123 -3.71 7.45 -11.40
N ILE A 124 -3.33 8.66 -11.02
CA ILE A 124 -4.24 9.81 -10.87
C ILE A 124 -4.99 10.13 -12.16
N LYS A 125 -4.42 9.83 -13.34
CA LYS A 125 -5.09 10.07 -14.64
C LYS A 125 -6.34 9.20 -14.83
N PHE A 126 -6.42 8.07 -14.13
CA PHE A 126 -7.54 7.13 -14.21
C PHE A 126 -8.70 7.48 -13.26
N LEU A 127 -8.49 8.38 -12.32
CA LEU A 127 -9.55 8.84 -11.42
C LEU A 127 -10.71 9.45 -12.20
N VAL A 128 -11.93 9.14 -11.75
CA VAL A 128 -13.16 9.73 -12.28
C VAL A 128 -13.12 11.25 -12.12
N LYS A 129 -13.36 11.94 -13.22
CA LYS A 129 -13.42 13.42 -13.28
C LYS A 129 -14.86 13.86 -13.53
N GLY A 130 -15.43 14.59 -12.57
CA GLY A 130 -16.85 14.97 -12.63
C GLY A 130 -17.77 13.82 -12.20
N GLY A 131 -19.07 13.93 -12.46
CA GLY A 131 -20.06 12.96 -12.02
C GLY A 131 -20.54 13.16 -10.58
N HIS A 132 -21.15 12.12 -9.99
CA HIS A 132 -21.67 12.18 -8.63
C HIS A 132 -20.53 12.19 -7.59
N ARG A 133 -20.74 12.90 -6.46
CA ARG A 133 -19.75 13.00 -5.37
C ARG A 133 -19.31 11.62 -4.87
N ASP A 134 -20.26 10.72 -4.66
CA ASP A 134 -19.96 9.40 -4.09
C ASP A 134 -19.09 8.55 -5.03
N GLU A 135 -19.32 8.66 -6.36
CA GLU A 135 -18.48 7.99 -7.37
C GLU A 135 -17.02 8.45 -7.29
N GLN A 136 -16.83 9.76 -7.09
CA GLN A 136 -15.47 10.33 -6.95
C GLN A 136 -14.81 9.87 -5.64
N ILE A 137 -15.57 9.78 -4.53
CA ILE A 137 -15.05 9.31 -3.25
C ILE A 137 -14.68 7.83 -3.35
N ILE A 138 -15.58 7.00 -3.88
CA ILE A 138 -15.33 5.57 -4.10
C ILE A 138 -14.05 5.37 -4.93
N ASP A 139 -13.92 6.10 -6.03
CA ASP A 139 -12.76 5.97 -6.90
C ASP A 139 -11.44 6.39 -6.22
N LYS A 140 -11.48 7.39 -5.34
CA LYS A 140 -10.33 7.77 -4.51
C LYS A 140 -10.00 6.72 -3.43
N MET A 141 -10.99 6.03 -2.87
CA MET A 141 -10.74 4.89 -1.98
C MET A 141 -10.08 3.73 -2.74
N LEU A 142 -10.54 3.46 -3.98
CA LEU A 142 -9.93 2.45 -4.84
C LEU A 142 -8.50 2.84 -5.28
N PHE A 143 -8.26 4.11 -5.54
CA PHE A 143 -6.91 4.63 -5.79
C PHE A 143 -5.98 4.39 -4.59
N ALA A 144 -6.43 4.74 -3.37
CA ALA A 144 -5.66 4.46 -2.15
C ALA A 144 -5.39 2.95 -2.01
N ALA A 145 -6.41 2.11 -2.17
CA ALA A 145 -6.26 0.66 -2.14
C ALA A 145 -5.24 0.13 -3.19
N MET A 146 -5.13 0.77 -4.36
CA MET A 146 -4.17 0.38 -5.39
C MET A 146 -2.72 0.69 -4.96
N ILE A 147 -2.49 1.84 -4.32
CA ILE A 147 -1.19 2.20 -3.75
C ILE A 147 -0.78 1.16 -2.70
N GLU A 148 -1.66 0.86 -1.73
CA GLU A 148 -1.37 -0.12 -0.67
C GLU A 148 -1.11 -1.53 -1.24
N ALA A 149 -1.88 -1.93 -2.27
CA ALA A 149 -1.68 -3.22 -2.92
C ALA A 149 -0.29 -3.32 -3.57
N ARG A 150 0.18 -2.25 -4.21
CA ARG A 150 1.51 -2.20 -4.85
C ARG A 150 2.63 -2.11 -3.81
N SER A 151 2.48 -1.27 -2.78
CA SER A 151 3.44 -1.18 -1.66
C SER A 151 3.60 -2.54 -0.99
N CYS A 152 2.51 -3.18 -0.62
CA CYS A 152 2.52 -4.52 -0.01
C CYS A 152 3.22 -5.57 -0.90
N GLU A 153 2.99 -5.54 -2.21
CA GLU A 153 3.64 -6.46 -3.16
C GLU A 153 5.15 -6.20 -3.25
N ARG A 154 5.59 -4.94 -3.27
CA ARG A 154 7.00 -4.55 -3.27
C ARG A 154 7.69 -4.91 -1.95
N PHE A 155 7.04 -4.68 -0.81
CA PHE A 155 7.57 -5.07 0.50
C PHE A 155 7.71 -6.58 0.62
N LYS A 156 6.79 -7.36 0.02
CA LYS A 156 6.95 -8.81 -0.09
C LYS A 156 8.20 -9.19 -0.89
N VAL A 157 8.43 -8.57 -2.03
CA VAL A 157 9.62 -8.84 -2.85
C VAL A 157 10.90 -8.53 -2.06
N LEU A 158 10.94 -7.41 -1.32
CA LEU A 158 12.08 -7.08 -0.44
C LEU A 158 12.24 -8.12 0.67
N THR A 159 11.17 -8.45 1.39
CA THR A 159 11.19 -9.46 2.47
C THR A 159 11.74 -10.80 2.00
N GLU A 160 11.41 -11.23 0.79
CA GLU A 160 11.80 -12.53 0.26
C GLU A 160 13.23 -12.56 -0.34
N ASN A 161 13.77 -11.41 -0.77
CA ASN A 161 14.99 -11.40 -1.60
C ASN A 161 16.13 -10.54 -1.06
N ILE A 162 15.88 -9.56 -0.17
CA ILE A 162 16.95 -8.72 0.41
C ILE A 162 17.80 -9.52 1.39
N LYS A 163 19.10 -9.21 1.51
CA LYS A 163 20.05 -9.94 2.37
C LYS A 163 20.11 -9.42 3.80
N ASP A 164 19.81 -8.13 3.99
CA ASP A 164 19.83 -7.48 5.29
C ASP A 164 18.63 -7.95 6.12
N GLU A 165 18.89 -8.72 7.17
CA GLU A 165 17.86 -9.32 8.02
C GLU A 165 17.04 -8.28 8.81
N GLU A 166 17.64 -7.13 9.16
CA GLU A 166 16.90 -6.05 9.82
C GLU A 166 15.89 -5.42 8.87
N LEU A 167 16.29 -5.14 7.63
CA LEU A 167 15.39 -4.62 6.60
C LEU A 167 14.35 -5.66 6.17
N LYS A 168 14.71 -6.94 6.12
CA LYS A 168 13.78 -8.01 5.82
C LYS A 168 12.64 -8.05 6.82
N GLN A 169 12.94 -8.00 8.13
CA GLN A 169 11.92 -7.96 9.18
C GLN A 169 11.09 -6.67 9.09
N PHE A 170 11.73 -5.53 8.88
CA PHE A 170 11.07 -4.25 8.73
C PHE A 170 10.05 -4.26 7.57
N TYR A 171 10.45 -4.69 6.37
CA TYR A 171 9.54 -4.79 5.22
C TYR A 171 8.46 -5.85 5.39
N HIS A 172 8.73 -6.93 6.14
CA HIS A 172 7.70 -7.90 6.51
C HIS A 172 6.59 -7.26 7.36
N ASP A 173 6.96 -6.46 8.34
CA ASP A 173 5.99 -5.82 9.25
C ASP A 173 5.16 -4.77 8.49
N LEU A 174 5.79 -3.97 7.63
CA LEU A 174 5.08 -3.04 6.75
C LEU A 174 4.14 -3.76 5.78
N MET A 175 4.56 -4.87 5.17
CA MET A 175 3.70 -5.66 4.28
C MET A 175 2.38 -6.05 4.97
N VAL A 176 2.42 -6.36 6.28
CA VAL A 176 1.21 -6.68 7.05
C VAL A 176 0.35 -5.45 7.27
N SER A 177 0.96 -4.29 7.56
CA SER A 177 0.24 -3.02 7.71
C SER A 177 -0.47 -2.62 6.43
N GLU A 178 0.24 -2.59 5.30
CA GLU A 178 -0.33 -2.22 3.99
C GLU A 178 -1.46 -3.15 3.55
N ALA A 179 -1.38 -4.45 3.90
CA ALA A 179 -2.48 -5.38 3.63
C ALA A 179 -3.75 -5.02 4.41
N ASN A 180 -3.61 -4.46 5.62
CA ASN A 180 -4.75 -3.98 6.41
C ASN A 180 -5.33 -2.68 5.81
N HIS A 181 -4.47 -1.72 5.44
CA HIS A 181 -4.88 -0.48 4.78
C HIS A 181 -5.64 -0.77 3.47
N TYR A 182 -5.10 -1.63 2.62
CA TYR A 182 -5.79 -2.12 1.42
C TYR A 182 -7.20 -2.64 1.73
N THR A 183 -7.32 -3.51 2.73
CA THR A 183 -8.61 -4.12 3.09
C THR A 183 -9.60 -3.06 3.59
N THR A 184 -9.12 -2.07 4.35
CA THR A 184 -9.91 -0.97 4.88
C THR A 184 -10.43 -0.08 3.74
N PHE A 185 -9.57 0.34 2.80
CA PHE A 185 -9.99 1.18 1.66
C PHE A 185 -10.99 0.46 0.74
N ILE A 186 -10.78 -0.82 0.44
CA ILE A 186 -11.76 -1.62 -0.33
C ILE A 186 -13.09 -1.75 0.44
N GLY A 187 -13.03 -1.90 1.76
CA GLY A 187 -14.21 -1.92 2.64
C GLY A 187 -15.01 -0.62 2.54
N PHE A 188 -14.35 0.52 2.65
CA PHE A 188 -14.98 1.84 2.53
C PHE A 188 -15.61 2.07 1.16
N ALA A 189 -14.91 1.71 0.08
CA ALA A 189 -15.48 1.83 -1.25
C ALA A 189 -16.80 1.03 -1.39
N ARG A 190 -16.86 -0.18 -0.81
CA ARG A 190 -18.07 -1.03 -0.83
C ARG A 190 -19.18 -0.55 0.11
N GLU A 191 -18.83 0.14 1.17
CA GLU A 191 -19.82 0.74 2.08
C GLU A 191 -20.48 1.97 1.46
N LEU A 192 -19.71 2.76 0.69
CA LEU A 192 -20.19 3.97 0.02
C LEU A 192 -20.98 3.69 -1.26
N GLY A 193 -20.85 2.52 -1.86
CA GLY A 193 -21.47 2.20 -3.13
C GLY A 193 -22.01 0.78 -3.25
N ASP A 194 -22.58 0.48 -4.41
CA ASP A 194 -23.02 -0.86 -4.80
C ASP A 194 -21.77 -1.78 -4.90
N PRO A 195 -21.67 -2.85 -4.09
CA PRO A 195 -20.49 -3.71 -4.08
C PRO A 195 -20.16 -4.35 -5.44
N GLU A 196 -21.14 -4.64 -6.30
CA GLU A 196 -20.90 -5.23 -7.62
C GLU A 196 -20.26 -4.20 -8.56
N LYS A 197 -20.76 -2.96 -8.54
CA LYS A 197 -20.18 -1.84 -9.31
C LYS A 197 -18.76 -1.52 -8.82
N VAL A 198 -18.55 -1.49 -7.51
CA VAL A 198 -17.23 -1.26 -6.90
C VAL A 198 -16.25 -2.37 -7.30
N ASN A 199 -16.67 -3.64 -7.24
CA ASN A 199 -15.82 -4.75 -7.66
C ASN A 199 -15.50 -4.69 -9.16
N LYS A 200 -16.43 -4.29 -10.01
CA LYS A 200 -16.17 -4.08 -11.44
C LYS A 200 -15.16 -2.94 -11.65
N ARG A 201 -15.34 -1.81 -10.96
CA ARG A 201 -14.41 -0.69 -11.04
C ARG A 201 -13.01 -1.07 -10.54
N TRP A 202 -12.93 -1.91 -9.49
CA TRP A 202 -11.65 -2.46 -9.02
C TRP A 202 -10.93 -3.30 -10.08
N GLU A 203 -11.66 -4.14 -10.85
CA GLU A 203 -11.07 -4.85 -11.99
C GLU A 203 -10.51 -3.90 -13.05
N GLU A 204 -11.20 -2.80 -13.35
CA GLU A 204 -10.73 -1.78 -14.28
C GLU A 204 -9.43 -1.12 -13.76
N TRP A 205 -9.34 -0.84 -12.45
CA TRP A 205 -8.12 -0.37 -11.80
C TRP A 205 -6.96 -1.35 -11.95
N LEU A 206 -7.21 -2.64 -11.72
CA LEU A 206 -6.19 -3.70 -11.87
C LEU A 206 -5.66 -3.83 -13.30
N GLU A 207 -6.52 -3.69 -14.30
CA GLU A 207 -6.11 -3.70 -15.72
C GLU A 207 -5.34 -2.44 -16.09
N TYR A 208 -5.79 -1.27 -15.62
CA TYR A 208 -5.11 -0.01 -15.88
C TYR A 208 -3.71 0.00 -15.25
N GLU A 209 -3.60 -0.36 -13.99
CA GLU A 209 -2.34 -0.44 -13.27
C GLU A 209 -1.35 -1.40 -13.94
N ALA A 210 -1.81 -2.59 -14.33
CA ALA A 210 -0.96 -3.54 -15.05
C ALA A 210 -0.43 -2.99 -16.37
N ASN A 211 -1.19 -2.12 -17.05
CA ASN A 211 -0.74 -1.50 -18.29
C ASN A 211 0.34 -0.45 -18.03
N ILE A 212 0.20 0.39 -17.01
CA ILE A 212 1.23 1.38 -16.69
C ILE A 212 2.49 0.71 -16.14
N MET A 213 2.36 -0.36 -15.34
CA MET A 213 3.49 -1.10 -14.78
C MET A 213 4.41 -1.74 -15.83
N LYS A 214 3.95 -1.92 -17.07
CA LYS A 214 4.84 -2.34 -18.18
C LYS A 214 5.98 -1.36 -18.46
N SER A 215 5.80 -0.10 -18.09
CA SER A 215 6.79 0.99 -18.25
C SER A 215 7.62 1.24 -17.00
N TYR A 216 7.32 0.53 -15.90
CA TYR A 216 7.94 0.68 -14.58
C TYR A 216 8.63 -0.60 -14.13
N GLY A 217 9.24 -0.58 -12.95
CA GLY A 217 9.78 -1.78 -12.31
C GLY A 217 11.29 -1.99 -12.45
N ASN A 218 11.98 -1.04 -13.11
CA ASN A 218 13.44 -1.11 -13.30
C ASN A 218 14.16 0.09 -12.65
N LYS A 219 13.49 0.80 -11.72
CA LYS A 219 14.04 1.96 -11.04
C LYS A 219 14.17 1.71 -9.53
N GLU A 220 14.98 2.54 -8.90
CA GLU A 220 15.17 2.64 -7.44
C GLU A 220 14.04 3.46 -6.79
N THR A 221 12.80 2.97 -6.93
CA THR A 221 11.57 3.55 -6.37
C THR A 221 10.67 2.46 -5.81
N ILE A 222 9.89 2.78 -4.78
CA ILE A 222 8.97 1.80 -4.16
C ILE A 222 7.82 1.44 -5.10
N HIS A 223 7.27 2.37 -5.83
CA HIS A 223 6.10 2.11 -6.66
C HIS A 223 6.40 1.81 -8.13
N GLY A 224 7.37 2.44 -8.76
CA GLY A 224 7.56 2.27 -10.20
C GLY A 224 8.92 2.59 -10.77
#